data_1d5e983e48483e4ca791427118aaf13b
#
_entry.id   1d5e983e48483e4ca791427118aaf13b
#
_cell.length_a   1.000
_cell.length_b   1.000
_cell.length_c   1.000
_cell.angle_alpha   90.00
_cell.angle_beta   90.00
_cell.angle_gamma   90.00
#
_symmetry.space_group_name_H-M   'P 1'
#
loop_
_entity.id
_entity.type
_entity.pdbx_description
1 polymer ?
#
loop_
_entity_poly.entity_id
_entity_poly.type
_entity_poly.pdbx_seq_one_letter_code
_entity_poly.pdbx_strand_id
1 'polypeptide(L)'
;AGGCPQKYVTGALAEGEIAGLSAVKYIDSKESFEKISNEDTNYHLIETEKYLTDRHSLYTTEQLEEAMQTVMDSYAGGIKTNYRFNEKQLDIADCKIRQLETLTDDLYAEDFQELMYICELKERLTVCKSVIAHLRARKETRWHSFAENLDYPEKDDRNFNKYVNSRLENGEIKIIIRDLVTGGEKYEHSN
;
A
#
# COMPACT_ATOMS: atom_id res chain seq x y z
N ALA A 1 11.69 -8.70 2.58
CA ALA A 1 12.48 -8.15 3.67
C ALA A 1 12.55 -9.19 4.76
N GLY A 2 13.73 -9.81 4.91
CA GLY A 2 13.98 -10.76 5.96
C GLY A 2 14.38 -10.07 7.25
N GLY A 3 13.52 -9.20 7.77
CA GLY A 3 13.70 -8.64 9.09
C GLY A 3 13.79 -9.74 10.16
N CYS A 4 14.19 -9.43 11.34
CA CYS A 4 14.35 -10.35 12.45
C CYS A 4 12.97 -10.69 13.04
N PRO A 5 12.22 -11.68 12.52
CA PRO A 5 10.78 -11.82 12.76
C PRO A 5 10.41 -12.15 14.20
N GLN A 6 11.38 -12.55 15.02
CA GLN A 6 11.14 -12.91 16.41
C GLN A 6 11.71 -11.90 17.43
N LYS A 7 12.26 -10.78 16.97
CA LYS A 7 12.95 -9.80 17.83
C LYS A 7 12.53 -8.39 17.45
N TYR A 8 11.25 -8.11 17.55
CA TYR A 8 10.67 -6.84 17.12
C TYR A 8 11.44 -5.60 17.59
N VAL A 9 11.74 -5.51 18.86
CA VAL A 9 12.46 -4.35 19.40
C VAL A 9 13.92 -4.32 18.96
N THR A 10 14.64 -5.44 19.10
CA THR A 10 16.06 -5.52 18.72
C THR A 10 16.25 -5.40 17.21
N GLY A 11 15.35 -6.01 16.44
CA GLY A 11 15.36 -5.91 14.98
C GLY A 11 15.10 -4.48 14.53
N ALA A 12 14.08 -3.81 15.08
CA ALA A 12 13.77 -2.43 14.74
C ALA A 12 14.91 -1.46 15.08
N LEU A 13 15.60 -1.65 16.23
CA LEU A 13 16.75 -0.83 16.59
C LEU A 13 17.93 -1.04 15.64
N ALA A 14 18.27 -2.29 15.32
CA ALA A 14 19.36 -2.61 14.39
C ALA A 14 19.08 -2.12 12.97
N GLU A 15 17.88 -2.32 12.48
CA GLU A 15 17.44 -1.84 11.16
C GLU A 15 17.40 -0.31 11.11
N GLY A 16 16.96 0.35 12.19
CA GLY A 16 16.99 1.80 12.33
C GLY A 16 18.42 2.37 12.30
N GLU A 17 19.36 1.73 12.98
CA GLU A 17 20.78 2.13 12.95
C GLU A 17 21.36 1.98 11.54
N ILE A 18 21.12 0.84 10.88
CA ILE A 18 21.58 0.59 9.50
C ILE A 18 20.97 1.61 8.54
N ALA A 19 19.67 1.90 8.67
CA ALA A 19 18.98 2.86 7.84
C ALA A 19 19.54 4.28 8.05
N GLY A 20 19.75 4.70 9.28
CA GLY A 20 20.35 5.99 9.62
C GLY A 20 21.76 6.15 9.05
N LEU A 21 22.63 5.18 9.28
CA LEU A 21 23.99 5.20 8.73
C LEU A 21 24.01 5.18 7.19
N SER A 22 23.08 4.46 6.56
CA SER A 22 22.95 4.42 5.11
C SER A 22 22.45 5.76 4.56
N ALA A 23 21.50 6.39 5.23
CA ALA A 23 21.00 7.72 4.86
C ALA A 23 22.11 8.78 4.93
N VAL A 24 22.92 8.79 6.00
CA VAL A 24 24.09 9.70 6.11
C VAL A 24 25.06 9.46 4.96
N LYS A 25 25.45 8.21 4.70
CA LYS A 25 26.34 7.89 3.58
C LYS A 25 25.79 8.34 2.23
N TYR A 26 24.48 8.19 2.02
CA TYR A 26 23.81 8.64 0.80
C TYR A 26 23.88 10.16 0.68
N ILE A 27 23.58 10.90 1.75
CA ILE A 27 23.67 12.36 1.78
C ILE A 27 25.09 12.82 1.48
N ASP A 28 26.10 12.25 2.14
CA ASP A 28 27.50 12.59 1.96
C ASP A 28 28.02 12.26 0.55
N SER A 29 27.40 11.29 -0.14
CA SER A 29 27.76 10.93 -1.51
C SER A 29 27.20 11.88 -2.57
N LYS A 30 26.31 12.80 -2.22
CA LYS A 30 25.67 13.73 -3.13
C LYS A 30 26.35 15.08 -3.12
N GLU A 31 26.77 15.57 -4.28
CA GLU A 31 27.32 16.93 -4.43
C GLU A 31 26.25 18.01 -4.25
N SER A 32 25.01 17.70 -4.63
CA SER A 32 23.85 18.58 -4.43
C SER A 32 22.56 17.77 -4.42
N PHE A 33 21.52 18.33 -3.83
CA PHE A 33 20.16 17.83 -3.93
C PHE A 33 19.36 18.70 -4.90
N GLU A 34 18.48 18.08 -5.67
CA GLU A 34 17.50 18.81 -6.46
C GLU A 34 16.66 19.69 -5.55
N LYS A 35 16.53 20.96 -5.92
CA LYS A 35 15.63 21.86 -5.21
C LYS A 35 14.19 21.52 -5.58
N ILE A 36 13.35 21.37 -4.57
CA ILE A 36 11.91 21.25 -4.78
C ILE A 36 11.45 22.53 -5.48
N SER A 37 10.76 22.40 -6.61
CA SER A 37 10.25 23.54 -7.33
C SER A 37 9.11 24.21 -6.57
N ASN A 38 8.96 25.53 -6.70
CA ASN A 38 7.79 26.22 -6.15
C ASN A 38 6.50 25.76 -6.84
N GLU A 39 6.56 25.29 -8.08
CA GLU A 39 5.43 24.77 -8.83
C GLU A 39 4.94 23.45 -8.22
N ASP A 40 5.83 22.52 -7.88
CA ASP A 40 5.47 21.27 -7.21
C ASP A 40 4.87 21.54 -5.82
N THR A 41 5.47 22.44 -5.05
CA THR A 41 4.96 22.82 -3.74
C THR A 41 3.57 23.45 -3.83
N ASN A 42 3.37 24.38 -4.76
CA ASN A 42 2.08 25.03 -4.98
C ASN A 42 1.00 24.06 -5.46
N TYR A 43 1.35 23.11 -6.34
CA TYR A 43 0.42 22.07 -6.77
C TYR A 43 -0.13 21.28 -5.58
N HIS A 44 0.77 20.78 -4.71
CA HIS A 44 0.35 20.03 -3.53
C HIS A 44 -0.46 20.85 -2.53
N LEU A 45 -0.15 22.13 -2.36
CA LEU A 45 -0.93 23.04 -1.52
C LEU A 45 -2.35 23.22 -2.07
N ILE A 46 -2.50 23.51 -3.36
CA ILE A 46 -3.80 23.69 -4.01
C ILE A 46 -4.66 22.42 -3.89
N GLU A 47 -4.06 21.24 -4.16
CA GLU A 47 -4.75 19.97 -4.04
C GLU A 47 -5.20 19.65 -2.61
N THR A 48 -4.52 20.20 -1.62
CA THR A 48 -4.86 20.01 -0.21
C THR A 48 -5.87 21.06 0.25
N GLU A 49 -5.70 22.32 -0.14
CA GLU A 49 -6.58 23.44 0.23
C GLU A 49 -8.01 23.29 -0.30
N LYS A 50 -8.21 22.54 -1.39
CA LYS A 50 -9.57 22.29 -1.93
C LYS A 50 -10.51 21.70 -0.88
N TYR A 51 -10.00 20.82 0.00
CA TYR A 51 -10.79 20.20 1.06
C TYR A 51 -11.23 21.18 2.17
N LEU A 52 -10.58 22.33 2.29
CA LEU A 52 -10.90 23.36 3.28
C LEU A 52 -11.87 24.42 2.71
N THR A 53 -12.08 24.46 1.40
CA THR A 53 -12.82 25.52 0.72
C THR A 53 -14.22 25.13 0.28
N ASP A 54 -14.44 23.89 -0.09
CA ASP A 54 -15.73 23.37 -0.51
C ASP A 54 -16.49 22.79 0.69
N ARG A 55 -17.66 23.37 1.01
CA ARG A 55 -18.44 23.00 2.20
C ARG A 55 -19.56 22.01 1.91
N HIS A 56 -19.56 21.38 0.76
CA HIS A 56 -20.62 20.46 0.35
C HIS A 56 -20.06 19.06 0.14
N SER A 57 -19.98 18.29 1.21
CA SER A 57 -19.72 16.84 1.10
C SER A 57 -21.03 16.07 1.31
N LEU A 58 -21.25 15.06 0.47
CA LEU A 58 -22.34 14.09 0.64
C LEU A 58 -22.00 13.00 1.66
N TYR A 59 -20.72 12.83 1.96
CA TYR A 59 -20.18 11.79 2.83
C TYR A 59 -19.21 12.38 3.83
N THR A 60 -19.08 11.72 4.98
CA THR A 60 -17.99 12.00 5.93
C THR A 60 -16.80 11.08 5.67
N THR A 61 -15.65 11.46 6.18
CA THR A 61 -14.43 10.63 6.09
C THR A 61 -14.65 9.27 6.75
N GLU A 62 -15.32 9.22 7.91
CA GLU A 62 -15.64 8.00 8.64
C GLU A 62 -16.55 7.06 7.83
N GLN A 63 -17.54 7.61 7.13
CA GLN A 63 -18.44 6.81 6.29
C GLN A 63 -17.68 6.12 5.16
N LEU A 64 -16.76 6.82 4.50
CA LEU A 64 -15.95 6.25 3.42
C LEU A 64 -14.92 5.26 3.99
N GLU A 65 -14.37 5.51 5.17
CA GLU A 65 -13.47 4.57 5.84
C GLU A 65 -14.19 3.27 6.23
N GLU A 66 -15.39 3.35 6.81
CA GLU A 66 -16.20 2.17 7.14
C GLU A 66 -16.57 1.39 5.87
N ALA A 67 -16.91 2.10 4.79
CA ALA A 67 -17.17 1.47 3.50
C ALA A 67 -15.93 0.74 2.96
N MET A 68 -14.74 1.36 3.03
CA MET A 68 -13.47 0.75 2.65
C MET A 68 -13.20 -0.52 3.46
N GLN A 69 -13.33 -0.46 4.78
CA GLN A 69 -13.15 -1.62 5.66
C GLN A 69 -14.13 -2.75 5.30
N THR A 70 -15.41 -2.41 5.07
CA THR A 70 -16.44 -3.37 4.67
C THR A 70 -16.12 -4.05 3.34
N VAL A 71 -15.60 -3.29 2.36
CA VAL A 71 -15.20 -3.84 1.07
C VAL A 71 -14.06 -4.84 1.24
N MET A 72 -13.00 -4.46 1.95
CA MET A 72 -11.85 -5.33 2.16
C MET A 72 -12.22 -6.59 2.96
N ASP A 73 -13.04 -6.44 3.99
CA ASP A 73 -13.49 -7.56 4.81
C ASP A 73 -14.39 -8.54 4.05
N SER A 74 -15.22 -8.05 3.13
CA SER A 74 -16.20 -8.86 2.41
C SER A 74 -15.66 -9.49 1.12
N TYR A 75 -14.64 -8.88 0.47
CA TYR A 75 -14.22 -9.26 -0.88
C TYR A 75 -12.72 -9.51 -1.04
N ALA A 76 -11.88 -9.07 -0.10
CA ALA A 76 -10.43 -9.22 -0.19
C ALA A 76 -9.83 -10.14 0.90
N GLY A 77 -10.58 -11.16 1.31
CA GLY A 77 -10.08 -12.15 2.27
C GLY A 77 -10.01 -11.64 3.71
N GLY A 78 -11.00 -10.85 4.13
CA GLY A 78 -11.10 -10.40 5.51
C GLY A 78 -11.70 -11.44 6.46
N ILE A 79 -11.91 -11.05 7.71
CA ILE A 79 -12.41 -11.91 8.79
C ILE A 79 -13.80 -12.48 8.45
N LYS A 80 -14.68 -11.65 7.85
CA LYS A 80 -16.03 -12.04 7.45
C LYS A 80 -16.07 -13.22 6.49
N THR A 81 -15.04 -13.37 5.67
CA THR A 81 -14.88 -14.46 4.72
C THR A 81 -13.96 -15.57 5.21
N ASN A 82 -13.57 -15.55 6.49
CA ASN A 82 -12.57 -16.46 7.07
C ASN A 82 -11.26 -16.46 6.27
N TYR A 83 -10.80 -15.27 5.86
CA TYR A 83 -9.59 -15.06 5.07
C TYR A 83 -9.60 -15.71 3.68
N ARG A 84 -10.79 -15.99 3.12
CA ARG A 84 -10.98 -16.62 1.81
C ARG A 84 -11.39 -15.60 0.77
N PHE A 85 -10.87 -15.77 -0.44
CA PHE A 85 -11.18 -14.92 -1.59
C PHE A 85 -11.05 -15.70 -2.90
N ASN A 86 -11.58 -15.15 -3.97
CA ASN A 86 -11.39 -15.61 -5.34
C ASN A 86 -11.23 -14.41 -6.29
N GLU A 87 -10.86 -14.65 -7.55
CA GLU A 87 -10.63 -13.57 -8.53
C GLU A 87 -11.86 -12.68 -8.71
N LYS A 88 -13.06 -13.24 -8.74
CA LYS A 88 -14.31 -12.46 -8.90
C LYS A 88 -14.57 -11.53 -7.71
N GLN A 89 -14.28 -11.99 -6.51
CA GLN A 89 -14.37 -11.14 -5.32
C GLN A 89 -13.34 -10.01 -5.35
N LEU A 90 -12.12 -10.29 -5.77
CA LEU A 90 -11.09 -9.26 -5.93
C LEU A 90 -11.46 -8.23 -7.01
N ASP A 91 -12.13 -8.61 -8.09
CA ASP A 91 -12.65 -7.68 -9.10
C ASP A 91 -13.69 -6.72 -8.49
N ILE A 92 -14.58 -7.25 -7.65
CA ILE A 92 -15.57 -6.43 -6.93
C ILE A 92 -14.86 -5.50 -5.95
N ALA A 93 -13.88 -6.00 -5.20
CA ALA A 93 -13.09 -5.19 -4.26
C ALA A 93 -12.39 -4.03 -4.98
N ASP A 94 -11.67 -4.32 -6.06
CA ASP A 94 -10.95 -3.31 -6.85
C ASP A 94 -11.88 -2.23 -7.39
N CYS A 95 -13.01 -2.65 -7.99
CA CYS A 95 -14.01 -1.71 -8.50
C CYS A 95 -14.55 -0.80 -7.39
N LYS A 96 -14.90 -1.36 -6.22
CA LYS A 96 -15.46 -0.58 -5.11
C LYS A 96 -14.42 0.34 -4.46
N ILE A 97 -13.17 -0.10 -4.30
CA ILE A 97 -12.08 0.73 -3.76
C ILE A 97 -11.81 1.92 -4.68
N ARG A 98 -11.79 1.72 -6.00
CA ARG A 98 -11.64 2.82 -6.96
C ARG A 98 -12.83 3.79 -6.94
N GLN A 99 -14.06 3.30 -6.73
CA GLN A 99 -15.22 4.16 -6.54
C GLN A 99 -15.08 5.01 -5.27
N LEU A 100 -14.66 4.40 -4.15
CA LEU A 100 -14.41 5.16 -2.91
C LEU A 100 -13.30 6.19 -3.10
N GLU A 101 -12.25 5.87 -3.85
CA GLU A 101 -11.18 6.82 -4.18
C GLU A 101 -11.73 8.08 -4.90
N THR A 102 -12.64 7.91 -5.87
CA THR A 102 -13.27 9.07 -6.53
C THR A 102 -14.15 9.90 -5.59
N LEU A 103 -14.81 9.26 -4.62
CA LEU A 103 -15.63 9.96 -3.64
C LEU A 103 -14.81 10.79 -2.64
N THR A 104 -13.52 10.48 -2.46
CA THR A 104 -12.67 11.29 -1.58
C THR A 104 -12.44 12.70 -2.11
N ASP A 105 -12.60 12.94 -3.39
CA ASP A 105 -12.43 14.27 -3.97
C ASP A 105 -13.55 15.24 -3.58
N ASP A 106 -14.71 14.72 -3.19
CA ASP A 106 -15.88 15.50 -2.74
C ASP A 106 -15.94 15.68 -1.20
N LEU A 107 -14.91 15.24 -0.47
CA LEU A 107 -14.86 15.40 0.98
C LEU A 107 -14.55 16.86 1.36
N TYR A 108 -15.01 17.25 2.54
CA TYR A 108 -14.76 18.55 3.14
C TYR A 108 -14.17 18.38 4.53
N ALA A 109 -13.23 19.24 4.88
CA ALA A 109 -12.61 19.32 6.20
C ALA A 109 -12.92 20.67 6.86
N GLU A 110 -13.49 20.66 8.07
CA GLU A 110 -13.72 21.88 8.85
C GLU A 110 -12.42 22.44 9.42
N ASP A 111 -11.45 21.56 9.68
CA ASP A 111 -10.16 21.91 10.25
C ASP A 111 -9.01 21.03 9.73
N PHE A 112 -7.80 21.32 10.18
CA PHE A 112 -6.61 20.56 9.79
C PHE A 112 -6.61 19.11 10.28
N GLN A 113 -7.33 18.78 11.35
CA GLN A 113 -7.42 17.41 11.85
C GLN A 113 -8.28 16.56 10.92
N GLU A 114 -9.42 17.08 10.49
CA GLU A 114 -10.25 16.41 9.48
C GLU A 114 -9.53 16.29 8.14
N LEU A 115 -8.78 17.33 7.75
CA LEU A 115 -7.95 17.27 6.56
C LEU A 115 -6.92 16.15 6.64
N MET A 116 -6.30 15.94 7.81
CA MET A 116 -5.39 14.83 8.03
C MET A 116 -6.09 13.49 7.86
N TYR A 117 -7.33 13.32 8.36
CA TYR A 117 -8.09 12.09 8.18
C TYR A 117 -8.44 11.82 6.71
N ILE A 118 -8.73 12.85 5.93
CA ILE A 118 -8.93 12.71 4.47
C ILE A 118 -7.64 12.21 3.81
N CYS A 119 -6.49 12.79 4.13
CA CYS A 119 -5.20 12.36 3.61
C CYS A 119 -4.90 10.89 3.99
N GLU A 120 -5.11 10.53 5.26
CA GLU A 120 -4.94 9.15 5.72
C GLU A 120 -5.86 8.16 5.00
N LEU A 121 -7.12 8.53 4.76
CA LEU A 121 -8.06 7.70 4.02
C LEU A 121 -7.58 7.44 2.60
N LYS A 122 -7.08 8.47 1.89
CA LYS A 122 -6.52 8.32 0.53
C LYS A 122 -5.31 7.39 0.52
N GLU A 123 -4.42 7.49 1.51
CA GLU A 123 -3.31 6.57 1.66
C GLU A 123 -3.78 5.14 1.92
N ARG A 124 -4.75 4.94 2.81
CA ARG A 124 -5.34 3.62 3.11
C ARG A 124 -6.00 3.00 1.87
N LEU A 125 -6.69 3.76 1.04
CA LEU A 125 -7.26 3.29 -0.22
C LEU A 125 -6.15 2.81 -1.18
N THR A 126 -5.03 3.53 -1.23
CA THR A 126 -3.85 3.12 -2.01
C THR A 126 -3.26 1.79 -1.48
N VAL A 127 -3.18 1.63 -0.16
CA VAL A 127 -2.79 0.35 0.46
C VAL A 127 -3.77 -0.76 0.10
N CYS A 128 -5.07 -0.51 0.13
CA CYS A 128 -6.10 -1.49 -0.28
C CYS A 128 -5.91 -1.94 -1.73
N LYS A 129 -5.67 -1.01 -2.67
CA LYS A 129 -5.33 -1.34 -4.07
C LYS A 129 -4.09 -2.23 -4.15
N SER A 130 -3.05 -1.93 -3.36
CA SER A 130 -1.84 -2.74 -3.30
C SER A 130 -2.12 -4.15 -2.77
N VAL A 131 -2.90 -4.29 -1.69
CA VAL A 131 -3.29 -5.61 -1.14
C VAL A 131 -4.05 -6.43 -2.19
N ILE A 132 -5.05 -5.85 -2.85
CA ILE A 132 -5.83 -6.53 -3.89
C ILE A 132 -4.92 -6.98 -5.04
N ALA A 133 -4.00 -6.12 -5.49
CA ALA A 133 -3.05 -6.43 -6.54
C ALA A 133 -2.12 -7.59 -6.16
N HIS A 134 -1.63 -7.63 -4.92
CA HIS A 134 -0.79 -8.72 -4.40
C HIS A 134 -1.57 -10.03 -4.29
N LEU A 135 -2.81 -10.01 -3.77
CA LEU A 135 -3.67 -11.20 -3.70
C LEU A 135 -3.95 -11.78 -5.09
N ARG A 136 -4.21 -10.92 -6.08
CA ARG A 136 -4.44 -11.30 -7.47
C ARG A 136 -3.19 -11.85 -8.16
N ALA A 137 -2.02 -11.28 -7.86
CA ALA A 137 -0.77 -11.66 -8.49
C ALA A 137 -0.30 -13.06 -8.08
N ARG A 138 -0.59 -13.47 -6.86
CA ARG A 138 -0.15 -14.75 -6.31
C ARG A 138 -1.23 -15.83 -6.50
N LYS A 139 -1.10 -16.60 -7.59
CA LYS A 139 -2.03 -17.70 -7.95
C LYS A 139 -1.67 -18.99 -7.23
N GLU A 140 -1.65 -18.93 -5.90
CA GLU A 140 -1.42 -20.06 -5.00
C GLU A 140 -2.01 -19.76 -3.62
N THR A 141 -2.17 -20.77 -2.79
CA THR A 141 -2.42 -20.64 -1.35
C THR A 141 -1.22 -21.15 -0.57
N ARG A 142 -0.53 -20.25 0.12
CA ARG A 142 0.66 -20.57 0.92
C ARG A 142 0.36 -20.53 2.42
N TRP A 143 -0.57 -19.68 2.84
CA TRP A 143 -0.94 -19.42 4.23
C TRP A 143 -2.45 -19.54 4.42
N HIS A 144 -2.95 -20.78 4.52
CA HIS A 144 -4.38 -21.08 4.64
C HIS A 144 -5.09 -20.35 5.79
N SER A 145 -4.36 -19.95 6.84
CA SER A 145 -4.95 -19.23 7.98
C SER A 145 -5.05 -17.72 7.76
N PHE A 146 -4.45 -17.15 6.71
CA PHE A 146 -4.38 -15.70 6.51
C PHE A 146 -4.82 -15.25 5.12
N ALA A 147 -4.69 -16.09 4.10
CA ALA A 147 -5.05 -15.77 2.72
C ALA A 147 -5.24 -17.05 1.92
N GLU A 148 -6.47 -17.54 1.86
CA GLU A 148 -6.83 -18.72 1.08
C GLU A 148 -7.47 -18.32 -0.24
N ASN A 149 -6.76 -18.57 -1.34
CA ASN A 149 -7.28 -18.34 -2.69
C ASN A 149 -8.10 -19.55 -3.12
N LEU A 150 -9.41 -19.38 -3.23
CA LEU A 150 -10.33 -20.47 -3.57
C LEU A 150 -10.17 -20.95 -5.02
N ASP A 151 -9.64 -20.14 -5.92
CA ASP A 151 -9.35 -20.53 -7.30
C ASP A 151 -8.02 -21.29 -7.42
N TYR A 152 -7.10 -21.07 -6.47
CA TYR A 152 -5.76 -21.68 -6.41
C TYR A 152 -5.45 -22.18 -5.00
N PRO A 153 -6.11 -23.26 -4.52
CA PRO A 153 -6.02 -23.68 -3.13
C PRO A 153 -4.67 -24.30 -2.76
N GLU A 154 -3.89 -24.72 -3.74
CA GLU A 154 -2.60 -25.42 -3.51
C GLU A 154 -1.42 -24.44 -3.53
N LYS A 155 -0.36 -24.81 -2.82
CA LYS A 155 0.93 -24.14 -2.85
C LYS A 155 1.66 -24.45 -4.15
N ASP A 156 2.21 -23.41 -4.79
CA ASP A 156 2.99 -23.56 -6.04
C ASP A 156 4.40 -23.01 -5.90
N ASP A 157 5.31 -23.82 -5.37
CA ASP A 157 6.72 -23.44 -5.23
C ASP A 157 7.43 -23.28 -6.58
N ARG A 158 6.94 -23.92 -7.63
CA ARG A 158 7.56 -23.84 -8.96
C ARG A 158 7.46 -22.43 -9.55
N ASN A 159 6.30 -21.79 -9.39
CA ASN A 159 6.04 -20.48 -9.98
C ASN A 159 6.14 -19.34 -8.95
N PHE A 160 5.83 -19.59 -7.67
CA PHE A 160 5.67 -18.57 -6.65
C PHE A 160 6.64 -18.67 -5.46
N ASN A 161 7.70 -19.48 -5.54
CA ASN A 161 8.82 -19.36 -4.60
C ASN A 161 9.67 -18.11 -4.94
N LYS A 162 9.00 -16.94 -4.91
CA LYS A 162 9.52 -15.65 -5.36
C LYS A 162 9.03 -14.52 -4.46
N TYR A 163 9.71 -13.38 -4.51
CA TYR A 163 9.18 -12.15 -3.95
C TYR A 163 8.13 -11.56 -4.89
N VAL A 164 7.01 -11.16 -4.32
CA VAL A 164 6.02 -10.31 -4.98
C VAL A 164 6.13 -8.94 -4.35
N ASN A 165 6.58 -7.97 -5.12
CA ASN A 165 6.71 -6.58 -4.72
C ASN A 165 5.75 -5.74 -5.55
N SER A 166 5.51 -4.51 -5.13
CA SER A 166 4.77 -3.54 -5.91
C SER A 166 5.39 -2.15 -5.83
N ARG A 167 5.06 -1.32 -6.79
CA ARG A 167 5.30 0.12 -6.73
C ARG A 167 4.10 0.87 -7.31
N LEU A 168 3.90 2.08 -6.85
CA LEU A 168 2.91 2.98 -7.42
C LEU A 168 3.52 3.73 -8.60
N GLU A 169 2.87 3.64 -9.78
CA GLU A 169 3.25 4.39 -10.98
C GLU A 169 2.00 5.01 -11.59
N ASN A 170 1.98 6.32 -11.71
CA ASN A 170 0.85 7.08 -12.28
C ASN A 170 -0.50 6.70 -11.66
N GLY A 171 -0.56 6.54 -10.34
CA GLY A 171 -1.78 6.15 -9.61
C GLY A 171 -2.15 4.66 -9.67
N GLU A 172 -1.40 3.85 -10.42
CA GLU A 172 -1.64 2.42 -10.58
C GLU A 172 -0.59 1.56 -9.85
N ILE A 173 -1.04 0.46 -9.26
CA ILE A 173 -0.16 -0.50 -8.59
C ILE A 173 0.44 -1.45 -9.62
N LYS A 174 1.74 -1.39 -9.81
CA LYS A 174 2.48 -2.34 -10.66
C LYS A 174 3.14 -3.42 -9.82
N ILE A 175 2.82 -4.67 -10.13
CA ILE A 175 3.44 -5.83 -9.49
C ILE A 175 4.79 -6.15 -10.14
N ILE A 176 5.77 -6.46 -9.30
CA ILE A 176 7.13 -6.83 -9.66
C ILE A 176 7.43 -8.18 -9.01
N ILE A 177 7.62 -9.22 -9.81
CA ILE A 177 7.98 -10.56 -9.32
C ILE A 177 9.49 -10.71 -9.45
N ARG A 178 10.18 -11.03 -8.35
CA ARG A 178 11.63 -11.21 -8.29
C ARG A 178 11.99 -12.56 -7.69
N ASP A 179 13.08 -13.13 -8.17
CA ASP A 179 13.63 -14.37 -7.61
C ASP A 179 14.12 -14.15 -6.17
N LEU A 180 14.08 -15.21 -5.37
CA LEU A 180 14.66 -15.16 -4.02
C LEU A 180 16.17 -15.00 -4.11
N VAL A 181 16.71 -14.18 -3.21
CA VAL A 181 18.15 -14.08 -3.03
C VAL A 181 18.65 -15.33 -2.33
N THR A 182 19.50 -16.09 -2.97
CA THR A 182 20.19 -17.24 -2.38
C THR A 182 21.36 -16.76 -1.53
N GLY A 183 21.52 -17.34 -0.32
CA GLY A 183 22.60 -16.94 0.60
C GLY A 183 23.96 -17.09 -0.06
N GLY A 184 24.74 -16.01 -0.10
CA GLY A 184 26.07 -15.94 -0.70
C GLY A 184 26.17 -15.12 -1.99
N GLU A 185 25.08 -14.75 -2.62
CA GLU A 185 25.09 -13.80 -3.75
C GLU A 185 25.15 -12.35 -3.23
N LYS A 186 26.08 -11.57 -3.79
CA LYS A 186 26.09 -10.12 -3.54
C LYS A 186 24.85 -9.51 -4.17
N TYR A 187 24.00 -8.91 -3.35
CA TYR A 187 22.86 -8.14 -3.83
C TYR A 187 23.36 -6.84 -4.45
N GLU A 188 23.38 -6.75 -5.76
CA GLU A 188 23.59 -5.47 -6.47
C GLU A 188 22.24 -4.79 -6.62
N HIS A 189 22.06 -3.66 -5.95
CA HIS A 189 20.93 -2.78 -6.20
C HIS A 189 21.07 -2.21 -7.62
N SER A 190 20.32 -2.76 -8.56
CA SER A 190 20.07 -2.05 -9.82
C SER A 190 19.10 -0.90 -9.52
N ASN A 191 19.60 0.32 -9.67
CA ASN A 191 18.81 1.56 -9.59
C ASN A 191 17.78 1.62 -10.72
#